data_04c9201bee5aed8a488fa3ce2ed78bfe
#
_entry.id   04c9201bee5aed8a488fa3ce2ed78bfe
#
_cell.length_a   1.000
_cell.length_b   1.000
_cell.length_c   1.000
_cell.angle_alpha   90.00
_cell.angle_beta   90.00
_cell.angle_gamma   90.00
#
_symmetry.space_group_name_H-M   'P 1'
#
loop_
_entity.id
_entity.type
_entity.pdbx_description
1 polymer ?
#
loop_
_entity_poly.entity_id
_entity_poly.type
_entity_poly.pdbx_seq_one_letter_code
_entity_poly.pdbx_strand_id
1 'polypeptide(L)'
;DIQWIQFPLGGINKKDLSLLGAGSSLKTFFMSPYLKEGVAEGRVIFIPIHMRNIFEFLSKLELDVAIFQAARDIDGVLRFGPNIDFLDAIILSARHIIIEENSSFLAPRTCPKVESDSVDLIIQSKSGKPVYPLVEIDNNSQKIGRIVSDLISDGDCLQTGIGAVPSAILAN
;
A
#
# COMPACT_ATOMS: atom_id res chain seq x y z
N ASP A 1 -13.54 21.43 -3.59
CA ASP A 1 -12.32 21.08 -2.85
C ASP A 1 -12.33 19.58 -2.58
N ILE A 2 -11.22 18.89 -2.83
CA ILE A 2 -11.09 17.45 -2.58
C ILE A 2 -10.05 17.24 -1.48
N GLN A 3 -10.41 16.43 -0.48
CA GLN A 3 -9.47 15.98 0.54
C GLN A 3 -9.13 14.51 0.27
N TRP A 4 -7.88 14.27 -0.09
CA TRP A 4 -7.33 12.94 -0.28
C TRP A 4 -6.82 12.36 1.03
N ILE A 5 -6.94 11.06 1.18
CA ILE A 5 -6.27 10.29 2.25
C ILE A 5 -5.54 9.15 1.56
N GLN A 6 -4.24 9.03 1.81
CA GLN A 6 -3.45 7.95 1.22
C GLN A 6 -2.41 7.41 2.19
N PHE A 7 -2.03 6.16 1.96
CA PHE A 7 -0.92 5.50 2.62
C PHE A 7 0.14 5.17 1.56
N PRO A 8 1.20 5.99 1.42
CA PRO A 8 2.23 5.76 0.43
C PRO A 8 3.16 4.63 0.86
N LEU A 9 3.25 3.61 0.04
CA LEU A 9 4.21 2.53 0.18
C LEU A 9 5.22 2.56 -0.96
N GLY A 10 6.35 1.91 -0.77
CA GLY A 10 7.32 1.74 -1.85
C GLY A 10 6.67 1.07 -3.07
N GLY A 11 6.67 1.75 -4.22
CA GLY A 11 6.04 1.26 -5.44
C GLY A 11 4.56 1.64 -5.63
N ILE A 12 3.85 2.05 -4.58
CA ILE A 12 2.41 2.36 -4.59
C ILE A 12 2.19 3.76 -4.03
N ASN A 13 1.16 4.47 -4.55
CA ASN A 13 0.75 5.80 -4.06
C ASN A 13 1.91 6.80 -3.95
N LYS A 14 2.73 6.89 -4.97
CA LYS A 14 3.92 7.77 -5.00
C LYS A 14 3.59 9.22 -5.33
N LYS A 15 2.41 9.50 -5.87
CA LYS A 15 2.05 10.83 -6.34
C LYS A 15 1.53 11.70 -5.21
N ASP A 16 1.84 12.98 -5.27
CA ASP A 16 1.19 13.99 -4.46
C ASP A 16 -0.20 14.29 -5.05
N LEU A 17 -1.23 13.69 -4.47
CA LEU A 17 -2.61 13.86 -4.92
C LEU A 17 -3.14 15.27 -4.62
N SER A 18 -2.51 16.04 -3.74
CA SER A 18 -2.89 17.44 -3.50
C SER A 18 -2.69 18.34 -4.72
N LEU A 19 -1.98 17.85 -5.73
CA LEU A 19 -1.79 18.54 -7.03
C LEU A 19 -2.91 18.28 -8.05
N LEU A 20 -3.88 17.41 -7.73
CA LEU A 20 -4.96 17.03 -8.64
C LEU A 20 -6.14 18.01 -8.60
N GLY A 21 -5.87 19.28 -8.71
CA GLY A 21 -6.90 20.32 -8.82
C GLY A 21 -6.77 21.42 -7.77
N ALA A 22 -7.32 22.59 -8.08
CA ALA A 22 -7.33 23.73 -7.17
C ALA A 22 -8.11 23.39 -5.90
N GLY A 23 -7.57 23.74 -4.72
CA GLY A 23 -8.21 23.47 -3.44
C GLY A 23 -8.08 22.02 -2.96
N SER A 24 -7.34 21.16 -3.65
CA SER A 24 -7.07 19.79 -3.19
C SER A 24 -6.07 19.78 -2.04
N SER A 25 -6.30 18.91 -1.06
CA SER A 25 -5.40 18.65 0.07
C SER A 25 -5.20 17.15 0.26
N LEU A 26 -4.13 16.76 0.96
CA LEU A 26 -3.81 15.36 1.20
C LEU A 26 -3.49 15.13 2.68
N LYS A 27 -4.09 14.11 3.27
CA LYS A 27 -3.67 13.53 4.55
C LYS A 27 -2.90 12.24 4.29
N THR A 28 -1.78 12.06 4.99
CA THR A 28 -0.95 10.88 4.89
C THR A 28 -0.45 10.42 6.24
N PHE A 29 -0.30 9.11 6.41
CA PHE A 29 0.22 8.48 7.64
C PHE A 29 1.70 8.10 7.51
N PHE A 30 2.26 8.18 6.30
CA PHE A 30 3.64 7.86 6.02
C PHE A 30 4.27 8.95 5.16
N MET A 31 5.48 9.36 5.51
CA MET A 31 6.22 10.33 4.71
C MET A 31 6.93 9.67 3.54
N SER A 32 6.80 10.29 2.39
CA SER A 32 7.53 9.94 1.17
C SER A 32 8.31 11.16 0.67
N PRO A 33 9.46 10.98 0.02
CA PRO A 33 10.17 12.07 -0.62
C PRO A 33 9.31 12.92 -1.56
N TYR A 34 8.33 12.32 -2.22
CA TYR A 34 7.41 12.98 -3.15
C TYR A 34 6.43 13.93 -2.48
N LEU A 35 6.24 13.84 -1.16
CA LEU A 35 5.29 14.66 -0.40
C LEU A 35 5.93 15.82 0.35
N LYS A 36 7.27 15.92 0.33
CA LYS A 36 8.01 16.93 1.11
C LYS A 36 7.61 18.36 0.76
N GLU A 37 7.49 18.65 -0.52
CA GLU A 37 7.10 19.98 -1.01
C GLU A 37 5.67 20.31 -0.57
N GLY A 38 4.72 19.40 -0.77
CA GLY A 38 3.33 19.57 -0.35
C GLY A 38 3.18 19.81 1.16
N VAL A 39 4.04 19.18 1.98
CA VAL A 39 4.07 19.44 3.44
C VAL A 39 4.61 20.85 3.71
N ALA A 40 5.69 21.26 3.06
CA ALA A 40 6.26 22.60 3.24
C ALA A 40 5.29 23.71 2.83
N GLU A 41 4.44 23.47 1.85
CA GLU A 41 3.41 24.40 1.36
C GLU A 41 2.06 24.27 2.09
N GLY A 42 1.92 23.33 3.03
CA GLY A 42 0.69 23.14 3.81
C GLY A 42 -0.44 22.43 3.06
N ARG A 43 -0.21 21.93 1.84
CA ARG A 43 -1.19 21.13 1.07
C ARG A 43 -1.27 19.69 1.54
N VAL A 44 -0.18 19.17 2.13
CA VAL A 44 -0.10 17.81 2.67
C VAL A 44 0.02 17.85 4.17
N ILE A 45 -0.85 17.14 4.86
CA ILE A 45 -0.87 17.00 6.32
C ILE A 45 -0.36 15.60 6.66
N PHE A 46 0.79 15.54 7.32
CA PHE A 46 1.30 14.31 7.89
C PHE A 46 0.68 14.04 9.27
N ILE A 47 0.12 12.86 9.45
CA ILE A 47 -0.50 12.40 10.71
C ILE A 47 0.40 11.32 11.30
N PRO A 48 1.25 11.64 12.30
CA PRO A 48 2.12 10.66 12.96
C PRO A 48 1.29 9.79 13.93
N ILE A 49 0.94 8.60 13.50
CA ILE A 49 0.09 7.68 14.26
C ILE A 49 0.56 6.23 14.04
N HIS A 50 0.45 5.39 15.05
CA HIS A 50 0.79 3.98 14.92
C HIS A 50 -0.13 3.26 13.94
N MET A 51 0.41 2.29 13.18
CA MET A 51 -0.36 1.51 12.18
C MET A 51 -1.67 0.94 12.75
N ARG A 52 -1.63 0.41 13.96
CA ARG A 52 -2.83 -0.09 14.64
C ARG A 52 -3.94 0.96 14.75
N ASN A 53 -3.56 2.20 15.05
CA ASN A 53 -4.51 3.29 15.25
C ASN A 53 -4.99 3.89 13.91
N ILE A 54 -4.29 3.64 12.80
CA ILE A 54 -4.76 4.04 11.46
C ILE A 54 -6.07 3.32 11.13
N PHE A 55 -6.17 2.02 11.42
CA PHE A 55 -7.40 1.25 11.21
C PHE A 55 -8.59 1.89 11.95
N GLU A 56 -8.39 2.16 13.25
CA GLU A 56 -9.43 2.80 14.07
C GLU A 56 -9.77 4.22 13.59
N PHE A 57 -8.76 4.97 13.17
CA PHE A 57 -8.96 6.32 12.61
C PHE A 57 -9.79 6.25 11.33
N LEU A 58 -9.43 5.38 10.38
CA LEU A 58 -10.14 5.23 9.11
C LEU A 58 -11.57 4.71 9.30
N SER A 59 -11.80 3.77 10.24
CA SER A 59 -13.12 3.21 10.53
C SER A 59 -14.13 4.25 11.07
N LYS A 60 -13.66 5.37 11.59
CA LYS A 60 -14.49 6.45 12.14
C LYS A 60 -14.73 7.60 11.17
N LEU A 61 -14.12 7.55 9.99
CA LEU A 61 -14.31 8.56 8.96
C LEU A 61 -15.62 8.32 8.20
N GLU A 62 -16.15 9.39 7.64
CA GLU A 62 -17.14 9.35 6.58
C GLU A 62 -16.43 9.67 5.26
N LEU A 63 -16.19 8.65 4.45
CA LEU A 63 -15.54 8.80 3.15
C LEU A 63 -16.60 8.86 2.06
N ASP A 64 -16.51 9.85 1.19
CA ASP A 64 -17.42 9.92 0.05
C ASP A 64 -17.08 8.83 -0.98
N VAL A 65 -15.78 8.65 -1.28
CA VAL A 65 -15.31 7.70 -2.28
C VAL A 65 -14.07 6.97 -1.79
N ALA A 66 -14.06 5.65 -1.93
CA ALA A 66 -12.87 4.83 -1.82
C ALA A 66 -12.44 4.31 -3.19
N ILE A 67 -11.14 4.34 -3.47
CA ILE A 67 -10.57 3.85 -4.72
C ILE A 67 -9.56 2.76 -4.39
N PHE A 68 -9.79 1.55 -4.92
CA PHE A 68 -8.91 0.42 -4.72
C PHE A 68 -8.41 -0.14 -6.06
N GLN A 69 -7.23 -0.71 -6.04
CA GLN A 69 -6.77 -1.56 -7.13
C GLN A 69 -7.19 -3.00 -6.87
N ALA A 70 -7.58 -3.70 -7.92
CA ALA A 70 -7.90 -5.11 -7.92
C ALA A 70 -7.33 -5.79 -9.17
N ALA A 71 -7.18 -7.10 -9.11
CA ALA A 71 -6.78 -7.91 -10.26
C ALA A 71 -7.50 -9.26 -10.23
N ARG A 72 -7.59 -9.93 -11.37
CA ARG A 72 -8.11 -11.30 -11.39
C ARG A 72 -7.07 -12.29 -10.90
N ASP A 73 -7.51 -13.29 -10.18
CA ASP A 73 -6.68 -14.45 -9.87
C ASP A 73 -6.62 -15.41 -11.05
N ILE A 74 -5.91 -16.52 -10.88
CA ILE A 74 -5.76 -17.55 -11.94
C ILE A 74 -7.09 -18.20 -12.35
N ASP A 75 -8.11 -18.16 -11.50
CA ASP A 75 -9.45 -18.71 -11.76
C ASP A 75 -10.39 -17.63 -12.33
N GLY A 76 -9.89 -16.42 -12.58
CA GLY A 76 -10.65 -15.29 -13.12
C GLY A 76 -11.48 -14.53 -12.09
N VAL A 77 -11.35 -14.83 -10.79
CA VAL A 77 -12.07 -14.15 -9.72
C VAL A 77 -11.38 -12.80 -9.43
N LEU A 78 -12.15 -11.72 -9.43
CA LEU A 78 -11.65 -10.40 -9.09
C LEU A 78 -11.35 -10.29 -7.59
N ARG A 79 -10.14 -9.88 -7.24
CA ARG A 79 -9.68 -9.77 -5.86
C ARG A 79 -8.98 -8.45 -5.61
N PHE A 80 -9.14 -7.92 -4.40
CA PHE A 80 -8.41 -6.74 -3.97
C PHE A 80 -6.90 -7.01 -3.95
N GLY A 81 -6.11 -6.02 -4.27
CA GLY A 81 -4.66 -6.10 -4.23
C GLY A 81 -3.99 -5.17 -5.24
N PRO A 82 -2.66 -5.04 -5.15
CA PRO A 82 -1.70 -5.83 -4.37
C PRO A 82 -1.61 -5.46 -2.88
N ASN A 83 -2.17 -4.33 -2.47
CA ASN A 83 -2.21 -3.91 -1.07
C ASN A 83 -3.65 -4.01 -0.54
N ILE A 84 -3.81 -4.65 0.62
CA ILE A 84 -5.08 -4.82 1.31
C ILE A 84 -5.07 -4.22 2.72
N ASP A 85 -4.02 -3.45 3.08
CA ASP A 85 -3.94 -2.77 4.36
C ASP A 85 -5.14 -1.83 4.54
N PHE A 86 -5.75 -1.90 5.69
CA PHE A 86 -6.90 -1.09 6.07
C PHE A 86 -8.15 -1.24 5.17
N LEU A 87 -8.19 -2.25 4.29
CA LEU A 87 -9.27 -2.48 3.34
C LEU A 87 -10.64 -2.47 4.04
N ASP A 88 -10.81 -3.29 5.08
CA ASP A 88 -12.08 -3.43 5.79
C ASP A 88 -12.53 -2.11 6.43
N ALA A 89 -11.59 -1.35 7.03
CA ALA A 89 -11.89 -0.06 7.62
C ALA A 89 -12.39 0.95 6.58
N ILE A 90 -11.77 0.95 5.39
CA ILE A 90 -12.10 1.89 4.33
C ILE A 90 -13.44 1.51 3.66
N ILE A 91 -13.68 0.21 3.40
CA ILE A 91 -14.95 -0.26 2.83
C ILE A 91 -16.12 0.09 3.74
N LEU A 92 -15.97 -0.10 5.05
CA LEU A 92 -17.03 0.22 6.03
C LEU A 92 -17.32 1.73 6.12
N SER A 93 -16.36 2.57 5.78
CA SER A 93 -16.44 4.03 5.91
C SER A 93 -16.82 4.75 4.62
N ALA A 94 -16.78 4.08 3.47
CA ALA A 94 -17.00 4.67 2.16
C ALA A 94 -18.45 4.59 1.72
N ARG A 95 -18.96 5.70 1.13
CA ARG A 95 -20.29 5.74 0.49
C ARG A 95 -20.26 5.12 -0.89
N HIS A 96 -19.15 5.32 -1.62
CA HIS A 96 -18.96 4.81 -2.97
C HIS A 96 -17.61 4.10 -3.08
N ILE A 97 -17.60 2.96 -3.78
CA ILE A 97 -16.41 2.15 -4.01
C ILE A 97 -16.12 2.07 -5.51
N ILE A 98 -14.93 2.51 -5.89
CA ILE A 98 -14.41 2.44 -7.25
C ILE A 98 -13.24 1.45 -7.28
N ILE A 99 -13.28 0.54 -8.23
CA ILE A 99 -12.21 -0.44 -8.45
C ILE A 99 -11.46 -0.12 -9.75
N GLU A 100 -10.14 -0.01 -9.66
CA GLU A 100 -9.23 -0.10 -10.80
C GLU A 100 -8.87 -1.57 -11.00
N GLU A 101 -9.52 -2.26 -11.94
CA GLU A 101 -9.16 -3.62 -12.33
C GLU A 101 -7.91 -3.58 -13.22
N ASN A 102 -6.77 -3.99 -12.66
CA ASN A 102 -5.49 -4.00 -13.35
C ASN A 102 -5.17 -5.37 -13.92
N SER A 103 -5.10 -5.46 -15.24
CA SER A 103 -4.82 -6.71 -15.96
C SER A 103 -3.32 -7.03 -16.12
N SER A 104 -2.41 -6.22 -15.56
CA SER A 104 -0.96 -6.42 -15.71
C SER A 104 -0.36 -7.43 -14.73
N PHE A 105 -1.14 -7.93 -13.75
CA PHE A 105 -0.72 -8.96 -12.81
C PHE A 105 -1.89 -9.84 -12.39
N LEU A 106 -1.59 -10.99 -11.78
CA LEU A 106 -2.58 -11.88 -11.18
C LEU A 106 -2.61 -11.68 -9.66
N ALA A 107 -3.79 -11.55 -9.09
CA ALA A 107 -3.95 -11.52 -7.64
C ALA A 107 -3.74 -12.91 -7.01
N PRO A 108 -3.15 -13.00 -5.81
CA PRO A 108 -3.14 -14.23 -5.04
C PRO A 108 -4.56 -14.71 -4.71
N ARG A 109 -4.80 -16.02 -4.74
CA ARG A 109 -6.11 -16.62 -4.38
C ARG A 109 -6.53 -16.32 -2.94
N THR A 110 -5.57 -16.00 -2.06
CA THR A 110 -5.80 -15.67 -0.66
C THR A 110 -6.26 -14.25 -0.42
N CYS A 111 -6.15 -13.36 -1.43
CA CYS A 111 -6.66 -11.99 -1.32
C CYS A 111 -8.19 -11.98 -1.24
N PRO A 112 -8.78 -11.01 -0.50
CA PRO A 112 -10.23 -10.86 -0.41
C PRO A 112 -10.86 -10.68 -1.79
N LYS A 113 -12.02 -11.29 -1.99
CA LYS A 113 -12.79 -11.13 -3.22
C LYS A 113 -13.41 -9.74 -3.28
N VAL A 114 -13.56 -9.23 -4.49
CA VAL A 114 -14.39 -8.06 -4.74
C VAL A 114 -15.82 -8.56 -4.98
N GLU A 115 -16.70 -8.21 -4.05
CA GLU A 115 -18.13 -8.53 -4.18
C GLU A 115 -18.79 -7.51 -5.12
N SER A 116 -19.34 -7.97 -6.23
CA SER A 116 -19.88 -7.10 -7.28
C SER A 116 -20.94 -6.12 -6.77
N ASP A 117 -21.75 -6.56 -5.81
CA ASP A 117 -22.86 -5.77 -5.28
C ASP A 117 -22.41 -4.63 -4.34
N SER A 118 -21.14 -4.65 -3.94
CA SER A 118 -20.54 -3.63 -3.08
C SER A 118 -19.72 -2.58 -3.84
N VAL A 119 -19.69 -2.65 -5.18
CA VAL A 119 -18.85 -1.78 -6.02
C VAL A 119 -19.71 -0.95 -6.96
N ASP A 120 -19.53 0.37 -6.92
CA ASP A 120 -20.29 1.29 -7.78
C ASP A 120 -19.71 1.39 -9.20
N LEU A 121 -18.38 1.26 -9.33
CA LEU A 121 -17.71 1.39 -10.63
C LEU A 121 -16.45 0.54 -10.71
N ILE A 122 -16.28 -0.14 -11.85
CA ILE A 122 -15.04 -0.85 -12.19
C ILE A 122 -14.44 -0.20 -13.44
N ILE A 123 -13.19 0.27 -13.31
CA ILE A 123 -12.42 0.88 -14.40
C ILE A 123 -11.32 -0.11 -14.82
N GLN A 124 -11.25 -0.42 -16.10
CA GLN A 124 -10.20 -1.29 -16.64
C GLN A 124 -8.89 -0.52 -16.78
N SER A 125 -7.81 -1.11 -16.29
CA SER A 125 -6.47 -0.54 -16.35
C SER A 125 -5.43 -1.55 -16.83
N LYS A 126 -4.38 -1.03 -17.45
CA LYS A 126 -3.14 -1.73 -17.77
C LYS A 126 -1.93 -0.97 -17.21
N SER A 127 -2.13 -0.25 -16.11
CA SER A 127 -1.03 0.38 -15.39
C SER A 127 0.00 -0.69 -15.02
N GLY A 128 1.28 -0.37 -15.11
CA GLY A 128 2.33 -1.35 -14.92
C GLY A 128 2.22 -2.11 -13.60
N LYS A 129 2.73 -3.34 -13.55
CA LYS A 129 2.79 -4.14 -12.32
C LYS A 129 3.48 -3.34 -11.21
N PRO A 130 2.86 -3.17 -10.04
CA PRO A 130 3.53 -2.55 -8.91
C PRO A 130 4.77 -3.35 -8.51
N VAL A 131 5.92 -2.67 -8.47
CA VAL A 131 7.19 -3.30 -8.09
C VAL A 131 7.73 -2.59 -6.87
N TYR A 132 8.00 -3.35 -5.83
CA TYR A 132 8.74 -2.85 -4.68
C TYR A 132 10.21 -2.65 -5.09
N PRO A 133 10.81 -1.48 -4.83
CA PRO A 133 12.21 -1.26 -5.20
C PRO A 133 13.09 -2.24 -4.42
N LEU A 134 14.00 -2.88 -5.14
CA LEU A 134 15.03 -3.72 -4.51
C LEU A 134 15.91 -2.82 -3.64
N VAL A 135 16.18 -3.29 -2.43
CA VAL A 135 17.12 -2.64 -1.53
C VAL A 135 18.54 -3.06 -1.91
N GLU A 136 19.42 -2.09 -2.12
CA GLU A 136 20.82 -2.35 -2.36
C GLU A 136 21.48 -2.89 -1.07
N ILE A 137 22.10 -4.08 -1.16
CA ILE A 137 22.75 -4.74 -0.05
C ILE A 137 24.24 -4.38 -0.07
N ASP A 138 24.67 -3.55 0.86
CA ASP A 138 26.07 -3.19 1.03
C ASP A 138 26.89 -4.31 1.71
N ASN A 139 28.22 -4.17 1.69
CA ASN A 139 29.14 -5.17 2.24
C ASN A 139 28.94 -5.45 3.74
N ASN A 140 28.55 -4.45 4.52
CA ASN A 140 28.32 -4.63 5.96
C ASN A 140 27.02 -5.39 6.20
N SER A 141 25.95 -5.02 5.48
CA SER A 141 24.68 -5.75 5.50
C SER A 141 24.85 -7.20 5.09
N GLN A 142 25.69 -7.47 4.06
CA GLN A 142 26.02 -8.83 3.62
C GLN A 142 26.73 -9.64 4.71
N LYS A 143 27.72 -9.06 5.42
CA LYS A 143 28.41 -9.72 6.53
C LYS A 143 27.45 -10.03 7.68
N ILE A 144 26.62 -9.07 8.05
CA ILE A 144 25.60 -9.26 9.10
C ILE A 144 24.62 -10.36 8.67
N GLY A 145 24.17 -10.32 7.42
CA GLY A 145 23.28 -11.33 6.85
C GLY A 145 23.79 -12.74 7.03
N ARG A 146 25.05 -13.00 6.71
CA ARG A 146 25.69 -14.31 6.89
C ARG A 146 25.73 -14.75 8.34
N ILE A 147 26.16 -13.88 9.25
CA ILE A 147 26.23 -14.21 10.69
C ILE A 147 24.86 -14.57 11.24
N VAL A 148 23.81 -13.84 10.84
CA VAL A 148 22.46 -14.09 11.34
C VAL A 148 21.84 -15.32 10.69
N SER A 149 22.08 -15.56 9.39
CA SER A 149 21.57 -16.78 8.73
C SER A 149 22.11 -18.07 9.34
N ASP A 150 23.34 -18.06 9.84
CA ASP A 150 23.92 -19.22 10.56
C ASP A 150 23.19 -19.57 11.89
N LEU A 151 22.35 -18.67 12.40
CA LEU A 151 21.53 -18.88 13.60
C LEU A 151 20.13 -19.44 13.29
N ILE A 152 19.77 -19.52 12.01
CA ILE A 152 18.44 -19.93 11.56
C ILE A 152 18.47 -21.40 11.17
N SER A 153 17.48 -22.15 11.63
CA SER A 153 17.33 -23.58 11.35
C SER A 153 16.07 -23.87 10.57
N ASP A 154 16.05 -25.04 9.90
CA ASP A 154 14.85 -25.53 9.22
C ASP A 154 13.68 -25.68 10.22
N GLY A 155 12.55 -25.10 9.86
CA GLY A 155 11.34 -25.09 10.69
C GLY A 155 11.17 -23.84 11.56
N ASP A 156 12.16 -22.93 11.57
CA ASP A 156 12.02 -21.65 12.29
C ASP A 156 10.98 -20.76 11.64
N CYS A 157 10.26 -20.02 12.49
CA CYS A 157 9.31 -18.99 12.05
C CYS A 157 9.99 -17.63 12.12
N LEU A 158 10.19 -17.00 10.96
CA LEU A 158 10.91 -15.73 10.85
C LEU A 158 9.93 -14.57 10.65
N GLN A 159 10.17 -13.48 11.38
CA GLN A 159 9.57 -12.17 11.09
C GLN A 159 10.71 -11.23 10.70
N THR A 160 10.64 -10.67 9.50
CA THR A 160 11.68 -9.80 8.96
C THR A 160 11.17 -8.37 8.76
N GLY A 161 12.09 -7.40 8.86
CA GLY A 161 11.84 -6.04 8.42
C GLY A 161 12.09 -5.86 6.92
N ILE A 162 11.94 -4.63 6.45
CA ILE A 162 12.29 -4.18 5.09
C ILE A 162 13.57 -3.34 5.17
N GLY A 163 14.60 -3.71 4.45
CA GLY A 163 15.89 -2.99 4.47
C GLY A 163 17.04 -3.87 4.03
N ALA A 164 18.26 -3.30 3.98
CA ALA A 164 19.44 -3.99 3.48
C ALA A 164 19.82 -5.22 4.32
N VAL A 165 19.81 -5.09 5.65
CA VAL A 165 20.16 -6.21 6.55
C VAL A 165 19.15 -7.34 6.48
N PRO A 166 17.82 -7.13 6.65
CA PRO A 166 16.84 -8.20 6.47
C PRO A 166 16.91 -8.86 5.10
N SER A 167 17.08 -8.07 4.03
CA SER A 167 17.24 -8.60 2.68
C SER A 167 18.50 -9.47 2.54
N ALA A 168 19.60 -9.07 3.18
CA ALA A 168 20.82 -9.86 3.20
C ALA A 168 20.68 -11.18 3.97
N ILE A 169 19.90 -11.20 5.06
CA ILE A 169 19.61 -12.43 5.82
C ILE A 169 18.84 -13.43 4.95
N LEU A 170 17.78 -12.94 4.26
CA LEU A 170 16.95 -13.81 3.42
C LEU A 170 17.65 -14.28 2.13
N ALA A 171 18.75 -13.65 1.73
CA ALA A 171 19.52 -14.00 0.54
C ALA A 171 20.64 -15.02 0.80
N ASN A 172 20.94 -15.34 2.05
CA ASN A 172 21.92 -16.34 2.46
C ASN A 172 21.25 -17.58 2.99
#